data_02a7205db10e076c5dcbf44aa7b56de6
#
_entry.id   02a7205db10e076c5dcbf44aa7b56de6
#
_cell.length_a   1.000
_cell.length_b   1.000
_cell.length_c   1.000
_cell.angle_alpha   90.00
_cell.angle_beta   90.00
_cell.angle_gamma   90.00
#
_symmetry.space_group_name_H-M   'P 1'
#
loop_
_entity.id
_entity.type
_entity.pdbx_description
1 polymer ?
#
loop_
_entity_poly.entity_id
_entity_poly.type
_entity_poly.pdbx_seq_one_letter_code
_entity_poly.pdbx_strand_id
1 'polypeptide(L)'
;GDLPSLEYIDDSAFRNATSLTTFGAAPKVTYIGANAFEECRKLETLGLDGVAAEIGREAFIACTSLKSLDLSNVTSIGEKAFSYCGTLETVVSLESITSLGKNAFEECRSLVTVGKIGNLTRLPNEVFRECKALANVTLPDTMETIGTAAFKHCYGLPEIVIPDSVTTIEEEAFSGCTSLQEIIVPDSVVKMGNHVFGGCRSATRIVFPKYLTYLPGSGVSFCNYMVEFVFPENVKSISNYFFYGCISLKEIVIPDTVTTIDFRAFWDCTSLTRITIPASVTKIDSTAFDGCKKDKLVWVVTPGSYAETYAKKNYYHYVYAK
;
A
#
# COMPACT_ATOMS: atom_id res chain seq x y z
N GLY A 1 24.47 -29.05 14.25
CA GLY A 1 25.31 -28.55 15.34
C GLY A 1 25.88 -27.17 15.01
N ASP A 2 26.51 -26.50 15.97
CA ASP A 2 27.07 -25.17 15.78
C ASP A 2 28.25 -25.17 14.80
N LEU A 3 28.43 -24.06 14.10
CA LEU A 3 29.39 -23.87 13.03
C LEU A 3 30.27 -22.62 13.30
N PRO A 4 31.08 -22.63 14.39
CA PRO A 4 31.72 -21.42 14.90
C PRO A 4 32.79 -20.81 14.00
N SER A 5 33.24 -21.56 12.97
CA SER A 5 34.24 -21.11 12.00
C SER A 5 33.69 -20.83 10.63
N LEU A 6 32.39 -21.04 10.41
CA LEU A 6 31.77 -20.82 9.09
C LEU A 6 31.65 -19.31 8.82
N GLU A 7 32.24 -18.89 7.70
CA GLU A 7 32.22 -17.47 7.28
C GLU A 7 31.30 -17.23 6.07
N TYR A 8 31.14 -18.24 5.21
CA TYR A 8 30.39 -18.13 3.96
C TYR A 8 29.47 -19.33 3.76
N ILE A 9 28.29 -19.08 3.26
CA ILE A 9 27.37 -20.11 2.75
C ILE A 9 27.20 -19.84 1.27
N ASP A 10 27.68 -20.75 0.45
CA ASP A 10 27.68 -20.61 -1.01
C ASP A 10 26.26 -20.65 -1.61
N ASP A 11 26.19 -20.24 -2.88
CA ASP A 11 24.96 -20.32 -3.66
C ASP A 11 24.41 -21.75 -3.67
N SER A 12 23.12 -21.89 -3.40
CA SER A 12 22.38 -23.15 -3.40
C SER A 12 22.91 -24.22 -2.43
N ALA A 13 23.77 -23.88 -1.45
CA ALA A 13 24.46 -24.85 -0.57
C ALA A 13 23.53 -25.86 0.13
N PHE A 14 22.31 -25.42 0.55
CA PHE A 14 21.29 -26.26 1.19
C PHE A 14 19.98 -26.27 0.40
N ARG A 15 20.02 -25.89 -0.88
CA ARG A 15 18.82 -25.85 -1.73
C ARG A 15 18.06 -27.18 -1.68
N ASN A 16 16.75 -27.12 -1.45
CA ASN A 16 15.88 -28.30 -1.34
C ASN A 16 16.28 -29.30 -0.22
N ALA A 17 16.96 -28.83 0.82
CA ALA A 17 17.21 -29.66 2.00
C ALA A 17 15.92 -29.81 2.84
N THR A 18 14.95 -30.54 2.30
CA THR A 18 13.57 -30.65 2.83
C THR A 18 13.48 -31.34 4.20
N SER A 19 14.55 -31.98 4.67
CA SER A 19 14.65 -32.60 5.98
C SER A 19 15.34 -31.72 7.01
N LEU A 20 15.95 -30.60 6.61
CA LEU A 20 16.67 -29.69 7.48
C LEU A 20 15.66 -28.93 8.36
N THR A 21 15.75 -29.14 9.68
CA THR A 21 14.89 -28.47 10.66
C THR A 21 15.59 -27.33 11.40
N THR A 22 16.90 -27.43 11.54
CA THR A 22 17.71 -26.47 12.32
C THR A 22 19.04 -26.23 11.62
N PHE A 23 19.40 -24.97 11.45
CA PHE A 23 20.76 -24.54 11.12
C PHE A 23 21.39 -23.98 12.39
N GLY A 24 22.51 -24.58 12.84
CA GLY A 24 23.15 -24.23 14.13
C GLY A 24 23.77 -22.83 14.10
N ALA A 25 24.24 -22.39 15.29
CA ALA A 25 24.86 -21.09 15.42
C ALA A 25 26.11 -20.94 14.53
N ALA A 26 26.13 -19.89 13.72
CA ALA A 26 27.21 -19.59 12.79
C ALA A 26 27.64 -18.11 12.91
N PRO A 27 28.26 -17.71 14.04
CA PRO A 27 28.43 -16.29 14.42
C PRO A 27 29.42 -15.53 13.52
N LYS A 28 30.16 -16.21 12.65
CA LYS A 28 31.13 -15.57 11.74
C LYS A 28 30.62 -15.46 10.30
N VAL A 29 29.40 -15.90 10.04
CA VAL A 29 28.86 -15.80 8.66
C VAL A 29 28.69 -14.35 8.28
N THR A 30 29.29 -13.97 7.16
CA THR A 30 29.20 -12.63 6.57
C THR A 30 28.42 -12.62 5.26
N TYR A 31 28.21 -13.78 4.65
CA TYR A 31 27.51 -13.90 3.37
C TYR A 31 26.71 -15.21 3.29
N ILE A 32 25.47 -15.08 2.82
CA ILE A 32 24.58 -16.20 2.50
C ILE A 32 24.24 -16.10 1.03
N GLY A 33 24.64 -17.08 0.25
CA GLY A 33 24.53 -17.10 -1.20
C GLY A 33 23.10 -17.12 -1.72
N ALA A 34 22.97 -16.89 -3.02
CA ALA A 34 21.69 -16.96 -3.71
C ALA A 34 21.11 -18.39 -3.61
N ASN A 35 19.80 -18.49 -3.33
CA ASN A 35 19.08 -19.77 -3.21
C ASN A 35 19.66 -20.73 -2.14
N ALA A 36 20.50 -20.25 -1.22
CA ALA A 36 21.26 -21.11 -0.29
C ALA A 36 20.40 -22.07 0.51
N PHE A 37 19.22 -21.64 0.95
CA PHE A 37 18.22 -22.44 1.69
C PHE A 37 16.87 -22.49 0.97
N GLU A 38 16.85 -22.26 -0.35
CA GLU A 38 15.61 -22.32 -1.14
C GLU A 38 14.88 -23.64 -0.89
N GLU A 39 13.57 -23.54 -0.59
CA GLU A 39 12.69 -24.68 -0.31
C GLU A 39 13.14 -25.59 0.88
N CYS A 40 13.90 -25.07 1.84
CA CYS A 40 14.13 -25.74 3.12
C CYS A 40 12.84 -25.70 3.96
N ARG A 41 11.81 -26.41 3.52
CA ARG A 41 10.42 -26.25 4.00
C ARG A 41 10.23 -26.60 5.47
N LYS A 42 11.14 -27.39 6.08
CA LYS A 42 11.11 -27.76 7.50
C LYS A 42 12.05 -26.95 8.38
N LEU A 43 12.74 -25.97 7.83
CA LEU A 43 13.66 -25.12 8.58
C LEU A 43 12.86 -24.24 9.55
N GLU A 44 12.99 -24.52 10.84
CA GLU A 44 12.30 -23.83 11.93
C GLU A 44 13.19 -22.80 12.62
N THR A 45 14.49 -23.10 12.75
CA THR A 45 15.47 -22.26 13.43
C THR A 45 16.68 -22.00 12.58
N LEU A 46 17.11 -20.74 12.60
CA LEU A 46 18.25 -20.25 11.84
C LEU A 46 19.22 -19.58 12.83
N GLY A 47 20.36 -20.20 13.06
CA GLY A 47 21.37 -19.72 14.02
C GLY A 47 22.20 -18.55 13.49
N LEU A 48 21.51 -17.52 13.02
CA LEU A 48 22.09 -16.28 12.47
C LEU A 48 21.74 -15.05 13.31
N ASP A 49 21.19 -15.24 14.50
CA ASP A 49 20.79 -14.14 15.37
C ASP A 49 22.00 -13.24 15.70
N GLY A 50 21.86 -11.96 15.41
CA GLY A 50 22.91 -10.96 15.61
C GLY A 50 24.09 -11.01 14.63
N VAL A 51 24.01 -11.82 13.59
CA VAL A 51 25.07 -11.96 12.57
C VAL A 51 25.02 -10.80 11.58
N ALA A 52 26.16 -10.12 11.38
CA ALA A 52 26.32 -9.09 10.36
C ALA A 52 26.55 -9.73 8.99
N ALA A 53 25.47 -10.03 8.30
CA ALA A 53 25.54 -10.75 7.01
C ALA A 53 24.85 -10.00 5.87
N GLU A 54 25.28 -10.35 4.65
CA GLU A 54 24.54 -10.08 3.43
C GLU A 54 23.78 -11.36 3.02
N ILE A 55 22.48 -11.21 2.76
CA ILE A 55 21.60 -12.30 2.38
C ILE A 55 21.31 -12.18 0.88
N GLY A 56 21.68 -13.19 0.12
CA GLY A 56 21.55 -13.25 -1.33
C GLY A 56 20.11 -13.37 -1.83
N ARG A 57 19.96 -13.26 -3.14
CA ARG A 57 18.70 -13.43 -3.85
C ARG A 57 18.07 -14.79 -3.53
N GLU A 58 16.75 -14.80 -3.21
CA GLU A 58 16.00 -16.04 -2.99
C GLU A 58 16.60 -16.98 -1.93
N ALA A 59 17.50 -16.49 -1.06
CA ALA A 59 18.27 -17.32 -0.14
C ALA A 59 17.42 -18.22 0.75
N PHE A 60 16.26 -17.77 1.20
CA PHE A 60 15.31 -18.50 2.06
C PHE A 60 13.90 -18.58 1.43
N ILE A 61 13.79 -18.45 0.11
CA ILE A 61 12.48 -18.53 -0.54
C ILE A 61 11.80 -19.86 -0.20
N ALA A 62 10.52 -19.78 0.16
CA ALA A 62 9.68 -20.93 0.53
C ALA A 62 10.19 -21.76 1.73
N CYS A 63 10.92 -21.15 2.68
CA CYS A 63 11.18 -21.74 4.00
C CYS A 63 9.91 -21.65 4.87
N THR A 64 8.96 -22.54 4.63
CA THR A 64 7.60 -22.46 5.15
C THR A 64 7.42 -22.86 6.61
N SER A 65 8.48 -23.14 7.37
CA SER A 65 8.46 -23.43 8.80
C SER A 65 9.16 -22.37 9.66
N LEU A 66 9.83 -21.37 9.08
CA LEU A 66 10.43 -20.27 9.82
C LEU A 66 9.36 -19.43 10.51
N LYS A 67 9.56 -19.12 11.81
CA LYS A 67 8.58 -18.36 12.62
C LYS A 67 9.07 -16.97 13.02
N SER A 68 10.34 -16.83 13.35
CA SER A 68 10.92 -15.57 13.78
C SER A 68 12.35 -15.43 13.27
N LEU A 69 12.74 -14.20 12.96
CA LEU A 69 14.08 -13.86 12.50
C LEU A 69 14.57 -12.61 13.22
N ASP A 70 15.76 -12.67 13.79
CA ASP A 70 16.50 -11.48 14.21
C ASP A 70 17.50 -11.11 13.11
N LEU A 71 17.21 -10.01 12.41
CA LEU A 71 18.02 -9.48 11.33
C LEU A 71 18.64 -8.12 11.70
N SER A 72 18.80 -7.83 12.99
CA SER A 72 19.26 -6.55 13.53
C SER A 72 20.59 -6.07 12.93
N ASN A 73 21.50 -7.02 12.66
CA ASN A 73 22.84 -6.72 12.12
C ASN A 73 22.98 -7.03 10.62
N VAL A 74 21.92 -7.52 9.97
CA VAL A 74 21.94 -7.78 8.53
C VAL A 74 21.96 -6.47 7.78
N THR A 75 22.91 -6.33 6.85
CA THR A 75 23.13 -5.09 6.11
C THR A 75 22.48 -5.09 4.74
N SER A 76 22.29 -6.27 4.13
CA SER A 76 21.70 -6.42 2.80
C SER A 76 20.80 -7.64 2.74
N ILE A 77 19.62 -7.48 2.16
CA ILE A 77 18.65 -8.55 1.87
C ILE A 77 18.33 -8.50 0.38
N GLY A 78 18.61 -9.60 -0.32
CA GLY A 78 18.41 -9.75 -1.75
C GLY A 78 16.94 -9.83 -2.17
N GLU A 79 16.73 -9.76 -3.49
CA GLU A 79 15.41 -9.95 -4.09
C GLU A 79 14.81 -11.29 -3.66
N LYS A 80 13.54 -11.30 -3.21
CA LYS A 80 12.74 -12.47 -2.80
C LYS A 80 13.39 -13.32 -1.69
N ALA A 81 14.32 -12.77 -0.92
CA ALA A 81 15.12 -13.57 0.01
C ALA A 81 14.28 -14.38 1.00
N PHE A 82 13.15 -13.88 1.49
CA PHE A 82 12.21 -14.56 2.38
C PHE A 82 10.80 -14.69 1.78
N SER A 83 10.67 -14.56 0.45
CA SER A 83 9.37 -14.71 -0.22
C SER A 83 8.78 -16.09 0.05
N TYR A 84 7.45 -16.16 0.25
CA TYR A 84 6.71 -17.38 0.60
C TYR A 84 7.10 -18.06 1.93
N CYS A 85 7.74 -17.35 2.86
CA CYS A 85 7.91 -17.83 4.24
C CYS A 85 6.58 -17.67 5.01
N GLY A 86 5.59 -18.49 4.66
CA GLY A 86 4.19 -18.30 5.06
C GLY A 86 3.92 -18.40 6.56
N THR A 87 4.80 -19.00 7.36
CA THR A 87 4.71 -19.12 8.83
C THR A 87 5.54 -18.09 9.57
N LEU A 88 6.30 -17.25 8.88
CA LEU A 88 7.09 -16.19 9.50
C LEU A 88 6.15 -15.17 10.16
N GLU A 89 6.21 -15.06 11.50
CA GLU A 89 5.36 -14.18 12.30
C GLU A 89 6.05 -12.86 12.66
N THR A 90 7.37 -12.90 12.87
CA THR A 90 8.11 -11.74 13.37
C THR A 90 9.48 -11.61 12.71
N VAL A 91 9.76 -10.42 12.22
CA VAL A 91 11.11 -9.91 11.95
C VAL A 91 11.44 -8.92 13.07
N VAL A 92 12.37 -9.28 13.96
CA VAL A 92 12.65 -8.52 15.19
C VAL A 92 13.15 -7.12 14.88
N SER A 93 14.10 -6.97 13.97
CA SER A 93 14.64 -5.68 13.54
C SER A 93 15.31 -5.77 12.17
N LEU A 94 15.32 -4.65 11.47
CA LEU A 94 16.06 -4.39 10.23
C LEU A 94 16.88 -3.10 10.36
N GLU A 95 17.35 -2.75 11.58
CA GLU A 95 17.93 -1.41 11.83
C GLU A 95 19.27 -1.16 11.15
N SER A 96 20.04 -2.21 10.84
CA SER A 96 21.32 -2.10 10.14
C SER A 96 21.18 -2.17 8.60
N ILE A 97 19.95 -2.36 8.10
CA ILE A 97 19.71 -2.56 6.67
C ILE A 97 20.08 -1.32 5.86
N THR A 98 20.88 -1.51 4.84
CA THR A 98 21.24 -0.47 3.85
C THR A 98 20.72 -0.80 2.45
N SER A 99 20.42 -2.08 2.19
CA SER A 99 19.86 -2.56 0.93
C SER A 99 18.78 -3.61 1.19
N LEU A 100 17.59 -3.40 0.64
CA LEU A 100 16.46 -4.32 0.70
C LEU A 100 15.95 -4.59 -0.70
N GLY A 101 15.85 -5.85 -1.07
CA GLY A 101 15.42 -6.28 -2.40
C GLY A 101 13.91 -6.24 -2.58
N LYS A 102 13.47 -6.13 -3.84
CA LYS A 102 12.05 -6.26 -4.19
C LYS A 102 11.53 -7.64 -3.78
N ASN A 103 10.25 -7.72 -3.39
CA ASN A 103 9.60 -8.97 -2.97
C ASN A 103 10.27 -9.67 -1.77
N ALA A 104 11.14 -8.99 -1.00
CA ALA A 104 11.96 -9.66 0.02
C ALA A 104 11.14 -10.46 1.04
N PHE A 105 9.96 -9.98 1.42
CA PHE A 105 9.02 -10.64 2.34
C PHE A 105 7.63 -10.89 1.70
N GLU A 106 7.55 -10.92 0.38
CA GLU A 106 6.30 -11.19 -0.32
C GLU A 106 5.70 -12.53 0.14
N GLU A 107 4.37 -12.58 0.30
CA GLU A 107 3.65 -13.79 0.71
C GLU A 107 4.06 -14.36 2.09
N CYS A 108 4.67 -13.57 2.96
CA CYS A 108 4.84 -13.92 4.37
C CYS A 108 3.50 -13.71 5.09
N ARG A 109 2.55 -14.61 4.83
CA ARG A 109 1.12 -14.42 5.18
C ARG A 109 0.85 -14.30 6.67
N SER A 110 1.71 -14.89 7.51
CA SER A 110 1.62 -14.84 8.98
C SER A 110 2.42 -13.71 9.61
N LEU A 111 3.17 -12.92 8.82
CA LEU A 111 4.01 -11.85 9.33
C LEU A 111 3.15 -10.75 9.97
N VAL A 112 3.26 -10.62 11.32
CA VAL A 112 2.51 -9.65 12.12
C VAL A 112 3.33 -8.40 12.38
N THR A 113 4.63 -8.57 12.67
CA THR A 113 5.48 -7.47 13.09
C THR A 113 6.77 -7.44 12.29
N VAL A 114 7.08 -6.27 11.77
CA VAL A 114 8.41 -5.89 11.28
C VAL A 114 8.92 -4.80 12.21
N GLY A 115 10.03 -5.09 12.91
CA GLY A 115 10.65 -4.13 13.81
C GLY A 115 11.26 -2.95 13.08
N LYS A 116 12.11 -2.21 13.79
CA LYS A 116 12.72 -0.98 13.25
C LYS A 116 13.41 -1.24 11.90
N ILE A 117 13.04 -0.46 10.90
CA ILE A 117 13.70 -0.44 9.58
C ILE A 117 14.81 0.63 9.62
N GLY A 118 15.99 0.29 9.11
CA GLY A 118 17.14 1.21 8.99
C GLY A 118 16.89 2.39 8.03
N ASN A 119 17.92 3.16 7.80
CA ASN A 119 17.85 4.41 7.05
C ASN A 119 17.70 4.22 5.53
N LEU A 120 16.64 3.52 5.11
CA LEU A 120 16.29 3.39 3.70
C LEU A 120 15.62 4.67 3.21
N THR A 121 15.97 5.12 2.00
CA THR A 121 15.27 6.21 1.31
C THR A 121 14.14 5.69 0.41
N ARG A 122 14.16 4.40 0.09
CA ARG A 122 13.14 3.74 -0.73
C ARG A 122 12.69 2.42 -0.12
N LEU A 123 11.39 2.26 0.06
CA LEU A 123 10.80 0.96 0.31
C LEU A 123 10.64 0.23 -1.03
N PRO A 124 11.21 -0.97 -1.20
CA PRO A 124 11.19 -1.67 -2.48
C PRO A 124 9.79 -2.07 -2.94
N ASN A 125 9.67 -2.32 -4.26
CA ASN A 125 8.43 -2.82 -4.82
C ASN A 125 8.07 -4.18 -4.21
N GLU A 126 6.79 -4.37 -3.90
CA GLU A 126 6.21 -5.63 -3.44
C GLU A 126 6.86 -6.24 -2.18
N VAL A 127 7.62 -5.43 -1.41
CA VAL A 127 8.43 -5.95 -0.28
C VAL A 127 7.59 -6.68 0.76
N PHE A 128 6.37 -6.20 1.07
CA PHE A 128 5.41 -6.82 2.00
C PHE A 128 4.10 -7.21 1.31
N ARG A 129 4.10 -7.37 -0.01
CA ARG A 129 2.91 -7.77 -0.75
C ARG A 129 2.36 -9.10 -0.19
N GLU A 130 1.03 -9.18 0.02
CA GLU A 130 0.36 -10.37 0.58
C GLU A 130 0.82 -10.77 2.01
N CYS A 131 1.46 -9.87 2.76
CA CYS A 131 1.67 -10.06 4.20
C CYS A 131 0.35 -9.83 4.93
N LYS A 132 -0.56 -10.81 4.86
CA LYS A 132 -1.97 -10.65 5.25
C LYS A 132 -2.19 -10.30 6.72
N ALA A 133 -1.31 -10.76 7.59
CA ALA A 133 -1.38 -10.55 9.03
C ALA A 133 -0.60 -9.30 9.49
N LEU A 134 0.10 -8.60 8.59
CA LEU A 134 0.97 -7.48 8.98
C LEU A 134 0.16 -6.39 9.67
N ALA A 135 0.50 -6.16 10.94
CA ALA A 135 -0.19 -5.19 11.79
C ALA A 135 0.73 -4.07 12.27
N ASN A 136 2.04 -4.35 12.40
CA ASN A 136 2.99 -3.41 12.96
C ASN A 136 4.21 -3.26 12.04
N VAL A 137 4.37 -2.07 11.49
CA VAL A 137 5.55 -1.66 10.73
C VAL A 137 5.76 -0.17 10.87
N THR A 138 7.01 0.25 11.10
CA THR A 138 7.38 1.67 11.21
C THR A 138 8.34 2.02 10.08
N LEU A 139 7.96 3.00 9.28
CA LEU A 139 8.81 3.54 8.24
C LEU A 139 9.80 4.55 8.81
N PRO A 140 11.07 4.57 8.36
CA PRO A 140 12.06 5.54 8.84
C PRO A 140 11.80 6.94 8.28
N ASP A 141 12.20 7.98 9.04
CA ASP A 141 12.06 9.38 8.64
C ASP A 141 12.96 9.79 7.45
N THR A 142 13.80 8.88 6.97
CA THR A 142 14.61 9.04 5.74
C THR A 142 13.87 8.58 4.48
N MET A 143 12.67 7.99 4.62
CA MET A 143 11.93 7.40 3.51
C MET A 143 11.45 8.48 2.53
N GLU A 144 11.86 8.40 1.28
CA GLU A 144 11.43 9.32 0.21
C GLU A 144 10.42 8.69 -0.74
N THR A 145 10.51 7.37 -0.92
CA THR A 145 9.64 6.64 -1.87
C THR A 145 9.07 5.36 -1.26
N ILE A 146 7.76 5.18 -1.35
CA ILE A 146 7.08 3.90 -1.11
C ILE A 146 6.84 3.24 -2.46
N GLY A 147 7.45 2.08 -2.68
CA GLY A 147 7.47 1.40 -3.97
C GLY A 147 6.12 0.79 -4.38
N THR A 148 6.04 0.40 -5.64
CA THR A 148 4.86 -0.25 -6.24
C THR A 148 4.43 -1.46 -5.43
N ALA A 149 3.13 -1.52 -5.09
CA ALA A 149 2.50 -2.63 -4.36
C ALA A 149 3.21 -3.02 -3.05
N ALA A 150 3.98 -2.10 -2.41
CA ALA A 150 4.83 -2.41 -1.25
C ALA A 150 4.05 -3.04 -0.08
N PHE A 151 2.80 -2.62 0.15
CA PHE A 151 1.87 -3.15 1.16
C PHE A 151 0.58 -3.71 0.55
N LYS A 152 0.60 -4.05 -0.75
CA LYS A 152 -0.60 -4.56 -1.40
C LYS A 152 -1.11 -5.82 -0.70
N HIS A 153 -2.43 -5.81 -0.34
CA HIS A 153 -3.11 -6.90 0.38
C HIS A 153 -2.56 -7.19 1.79
N CYS A 154 -1.97 -6.21 2.47
CA CYS A 154 -1.70 -6.26 3.91
C CYS A 154 -3.03 -6.06 4.66
N TYR A 155 -3.88 -7.07 4.68
CA TYR A 155 -5.25 -6.98 5.22
C TYR A 155 -5.28 -6.62 6.70
N GLY A 156 -4.27 -7.05 7.46
CA GLY A 156 -4.18 -6.85 8.91
C GLY A 156 -3.72 -5.46 9.36
N LEU A 157 -3.26 -4.59 8.43
CA LEU A 157 -2.67 -3.29 8.74
C LEU A 157 -3.75 -2.29 9.18
N PRO A 158 -3.83 -1.90 10.48
CA PRO A 158 -4.90 -1.04 10.96
C PRO A 158 -4.60 0.45 10.76
N GLU A 159 -3.32 0.79 10.75
CA GLU A 159 -2.80 2.14 10.59
C GLU A 159 -1.42 2.13 9.94
N ILE A 160 -1.05 3.22 9.32
CA ILE A 160 0.30 3.46 8.80
C ILE A 160 0.62 4.95 8.91
N VAL A 161 1.74 5.27 9.53
CA VAL A 161 2.28 6.62 9.53
C VAL A 161 3.21 6.76 8.32
N ILE A 162 2.84 7.64 7.39
CA ILE A 162 3.68 7.98 6.23
C ILE A 162 4.54 9.18 6.65
N PRO A 163 5.90 9.03 6.70
CA PRO A 163 6.77 10.12 7.12
C PRO A 163 6.70 11.37 6.21
N ASP A 164 6.94 12.54 6.80
CA ASP A 164 6.97 13.82 6.06
C ASP A 164 8.12 13.93 5.04
N SER A 165 9.08 13.02 5.06
CA SER A 165 10.12 12.87 4.06
C SER A 165 9.65 12.23 2.74
N VAL A 166 8.49 11.53 2.76
CA VAL A 166 7.96 10.82 1.58
C VAL A 166 7.45 11.83 0.55
N THR A 167 8.01 11.73 -0.65
CA THR A 167 7.61 12.55 -1.80
C THR A 167 6.85 11.78 -2.87
N THR A 168 7.02 10.45 -2.89
CA THR A 168 6.43 9.56 -3.91
C THR A 168 5.81 8.32 -3.27
N ILE A 169 4.57 8.03 -3.63
CA ILE A 169 3.89 6.75 -3.34
C ILE A 169 3.52 6.15 -4.68
N GLU A 170 4.09 4.98 -4.99
CA GLU A 170 3.91 4.36 -6.30
C GLU A 170 2.58 3.59 -6.42
N GLU A 171 2.36 3.04 -7.61
CA GLU A 171 1.13 2.33 -7.97
C GLU A 171 0.81 1.20 -6.99
N GLU A 172 -0.49 1.07 -6.60
CA GLU A 172 -1.00 0.02 -5.73
C GLU A 172 -0.32 -0.10 -4.34
N ALA A 173 0.46 0.89 -3.91
CA ALA A 173 1.32 0.77 -2.71
C ALA A 173 0.58 0.26 -1.47
N PHE A 174 -0.67 0.66 -1.26
CA PHE A 174 -1.54 0.23 -0.14
C PHE A 174 -2.85 -0.41 -0.63
N SER A 175 -2.90 -0.84 -1.89
CA SER A 175 -4.12 -1.43 -2.46
C SER A 175 -4.54 -2.66 -1.66
N GLY A 176 -5.81 -2.71 -1.26
CA GLY A 176 -6.36 -3.82 -0.50
C GLY A 176 -5.95 -3.90 0.98
N CYS A 177 -5.38 -2.85 1.57
CA CYS A 177 -5.16 -2.77 3.02
C CYS A 177 -6.51 -2.57 3.73
N THR A 178 -7.27 -3.65 3.86
CA THR A 178 -8.69 -3.60 4.23
C THR A 178 -8.96 -3.15 5.65
N SER A 179 -7.98 -3.18 6.55
CA SER A 179 -8.13 -2.76 7.96
C SER A 179 -7.73 -1.32 8.22
N LEU A 180 -7.13 -0.60 7.27
CA LEU A 180 -6.79 0.82 7.44
C LEU A 180 -8.06 1.63 7.74
N GLN A 181 -8.06 2.38 8.85
CA GLN A 181 -9.23 3.13 9.33
C GLN A 181 -9.19 4.61 8.92
N GLU A 182 -8.05 5.23 9.03
CA GLU A 182 -7.79 6.59 8.58
C GLU A 182 -6.51 6.61 7.73
N ILE A 183 -6.55 7.39 6.64
CA ILE A 183 -5.42 7.54 5.73
C ILE A 183 -5.10 9.02 5.62
N ILE A 184 -3.95 9.42 6.15
CA ILE A 184 -3.44 10.79 6.05
C ILE A 184 -2.15 10.74 5.26
N VAL A 185 -2.18 11.32 4.05
CA VAL A 185 -1.01 11.43 3.20
C VAL A 185 -0.38 12.81 3.44
N PRO A 186 0.92 12.89 3.83
CA PRO A 186 1.56 14.15 4.15
C PRO A 186 1.69 15.07 2.92
N ASP A 187 1.76 16.37 3.18
CA ASP A 187 1.84 17.41 2.14
C ASP A 187 3.13 17.39 1.32
N SER A 188 4.14 16.68 1.79
CA SER A 188 5.39 16.40 1.07
C SER A 188 5.20 15.53 -0.16
N VAL A 189 4.14 14.71 -0.20
CA VAL A 189 3.87 13.81 -1.33
C VAL A 189 3.36 14.59 -2.53
N VAL A 190 4.16 14.58 -3.59
CA VAL A 190 3.86 15.26 -4.85
C VAL A 190 3.55 14.30 -6.00
N LYS A 191 3.82 13.00 -5.80
CA LYS A 191 3.56 11.96 -6.81
C LYS A 191 2.88 10.76 -6.19
N MET A 192 1.72 10.38 -6.74
CA MET A 192 0.95 9.20 -6.33
C MET A 192 0.59 8.35 -7.54
N GLY A 193 0.74 7.04 -7.40
CA GLY A 193 0.38 6.06 -8.43
C GLY A 193 -1.11 5.71 -8.43
N ASN A 194 -1.57 5.07 -9.51
CA ASN A 194 -2.94 4.58 -9.58
C ASN A 194 -3.22 3.50 -8.52
N HIS A 195 -4.49 3.34 -8.17
CA HIS A 195 -4.96 2.34 -7.20
C HIS A 195 -4.27 2.41 -5.82
N VAL A 196 -3.65 3.53 -5.49
CA VAL A 196 -2.77 3.66 -4.30
C VAL A 196 -3.43 3.19 -3.01
N PHE A 197 -4.70 3.50 -2.78
CA PHE A 197 -5.53 3.07 -1.65
C PHE A 197 -6.80 2.32 -2.10
N GLY A 198 -6.82 1.82 -3.33
CA GLY A 198 -7.95 1.05 -3.84
C GLY A 198 -8.24 -0.15 -2.95
N GLY A 199 -9.51 -0.35 -2.54
CA GLY A 199 -9.90 -1.47 -1.68
C GLY A 199 -9.54 -1.35 -0.20
N CYS A 200 -9.15 -0.17 0.31
CA CYS A 200 -9.02 0.11 1.74
C CYS A 200 -10.42 0.22 2.37
N ARG A 201 -11.07 -0.92 2.52
CA ARG A 201 -12.52 -1.00 2.79
C ARG A 201 -12.92 -0.34 4.10
N SER A 202 -12.11 -0.44 5.16
CA SER A 202 -12.41 0.11 6.49
C SER A 202 -12.09 1.61 6.63
N ALA A 203 -11.44 2.22 5.64
CA ALA A 203 -11.10 3.62 5.70
C ALA A 203 -12.36 4.49 5.73
N THR A 204 -12.52 5.26 6.81
CA THR A 204 -13.66 6.16 7.00
C THR A 204 -13.34 7.58 6.56
N ARG A 205 -12.08 7.98 6.67
CA ARG A 205 -11.57 9.30 6.30
C ARG A 205 -10.27 9.17 5.53
N ILE A 206 -10.16 9.88 4.40
CA ILE A 206 -8.95 9.90 3.57
C ILE A 206 -8.59 11.35 3.25
N VAL A 207 -7.36 11.73 3.57
CA VAL A 207 -6.80 13.06 3.34
C VAL A 207 -5.66 12.94 2.33
N PHE A 208 -5.83 13.61 1.19
CA PHE A 208 -4.75 13.69 0.19
C PHE A 208 -3.89 14.93 0.41
N PRO A 209 -2.63 14.92 -0.08
CA PRO A 209 -1.70 16.04 0.05
C PRO A 209 -2.30 17.33 -0.51
N LYS A 210 -2.21 18.41 0.23
CA LYS A 210 -2.77 19.72 -0.13
C LYS A 210 -2.34 20.21 -1.52
N TYR A 211 -1.08 20.00 -1.88
CA TYR A 211 -0.47 20.53 -3.10
C TYR A 211 -0.46 19.56 -4.29
N LEU A 212 -1.05 18.37 -4.13
CA LEU A 212 -1.18 17.44 -5.26
C LEU A 212 -2.08 18.06 -6.33
N THR A 213 -1.63 18.04 -7.58
CA THR A 213 -2.33 18.70 -8.69
C THR A 213 -3.24 17.78 -9.49
N TYR A 214 -3.24 16.49 -9.18
CA TYR A 214 -4.06 15.46 -9.84
C TYR A 214 -4.52 14.41 -8.83
N LEU A 215 -5.58 13.70 -9.17
CA LEU A 215 -6.01 12.50 -8.45
C LEU A 215 -5.59 11.26 -9.26
N PRO A 216 -4.92 10.27 -8.66
CA PRO A 216 -4.56 9.04 -9.38
C PRO A 216 -5.80 8.23 -9.74
N GLY A 217 -5.79 7.55 -10.90
CA GLY A 217 -6.90 6.69 -11.31
C GLY A 217 -7.21 5.62 -10.27
N SER A 218 -8.49 5.38 -9.95
CA SER A 218 -8.94 4.42 -8.93
C SER A 218 -8.33 4.62 -7.54
N GLY A 219 -7.83 5.83 -7.25
CA GLY A 219 -7.01 6.10 -6.06
C GLY A 219 -7.64 5.68 -4.74
N VAL A 220 -8.97 5.80 -4.61
CA VAL A 220 -9.75 5.39 -3.42
C VAL A 220 -10.94 4.48 -3.79
N SER A 221 -10.86 3.80 -4.94
CA SER A 221 -11.92 2.88 -5.38
C SER A 221 -12.16 1.78 -4.33
N PHE A 222 -13.43 1.39 -4.15
CA PHE A 222 -13.83 0.37 -3.16
C PHE A 222 -13.46 0.67 -1.70
N CYS A 223 -13.23 1.95 -1.33
CA CYS A 223 -13.19 2.38 0.06
C CYS A 223 -14.62 2.40 0.62
N ASN A 224 -15.14 1.21 0.96
CA ASN A 224 -16.56 0.99 1.18
C ASN A 224 -17.14 1.78 2.36
N TYR A 225 -16.36 2.02 3.42
CA TYR A 225 -16.80 2.74 4.62
C TYR A 225 -16.41 4.22 4.62
N MET A 226 -15.80 4.72 3.53
CA MET A 226 -15.40 6.12 3.45
C MET A 226 -16.62 7.04 3.49
N VAL A 227 -16.60 7.97 4.43
CA VAL A 227 -17.63 8.99 4.61
C VAL A 227 -17.08 10.40 4.38
N GLU A 228 -15.76 10.59 4.46
CA GLU A 228 -15.09 11.86 4.25
C GLU A 228 -13.86 11.69 3.34
N PHE A 229 -13.73 12.59 2.36
CA PHE A 229 -12.57 12.73 1.52
C PHE A 229 -12.14 14.20 1.47
N VAL A 230 -10.88 14.48 1.79
CA VAL A 230 -10.32 15.83 1.72
C VAL A 230 -9.53 15.98 0.42
N PHE A 231 -10.01 16.87 -0.44
CA PHE A 231 -9.40 17.15 -1.75
C PHE A 231 -8.11 17.97 -1.64
N PRO A 232 -7.15 17.75 -2.55
CA PRO A 232 -6.10 18.72 -2.82
C PRO A 232 -6.65 20.08 -3.28
N GLU A 233 -5.96 21.18 -2.97
CA GLU A 233 -6.45 22.54 -3.30
C GLU A 233 -6.47 22.86 -4.81
N ASN A 234 -5.59 22.23 -5.60
CA ASN A 234 -5.36 22.60 -7.00
C ASN A 234 -5.74 21.51 -8.01
N VAL A 235 -6.51 20.52 -7.59
CA VAL A 235 -6.93 19.42 -8.47
C VAL A 235 -7.83 19.92 -9.60
N LYS A 236 -7.58 19.44 -10.83
CA LYS A 236 -8.30 19.85 -12.05
C LYS A 236 -9.31 18.86 -12.56
N SER A 237 -9.18 17.58 -12.17
CA SER A 237 -10.11 16.52 -12.57
C SER A 237 -10.35 15.51 -11.49
N ILE A 238 -11.56 14.95 -11.45
CA ILE A 238 -11.84 13.71 -10.75
C ILE A 238 -11.57 12.58 -11.72
N SER A 239 -10.47 11.86 -11.50
CA SER A 239 -9.96 10.86 -12.44
C SER A 239 -10.86 9.62 -12.57
N ASN A 240 -10.58 8.81 -13.61
CA ASN A 240 -11.30 7.57 -13.88
C ASN A 240 -11.38 6.67 -12.65
N TYR A 241 -12.61 6.20 -12.35
CA TYR A 241 -12.90 5.27 -11.26
C TYR A 241 -12.46 5.76 -9.86
N PHE A 242 -12.17 7.05 -9.66
CA PHE A 242 -11.54 7.53 -8.42
C PHE A 242 -12.33 7.13 -7.17
N PHE A 243 -13.65 7.39 -7.13
CA PHE A 243 -14.57 7.02 -6.05
C PHE A 243 -15.41 5.78 -6.36
N TYR A 244 -15.02 4.96 -7.34
CA TYR A 244 -15.80 3.77 -7.71
C TYR A 244 -16.05 2.88 -6.49
N GLY A 245 -17.33 2.53 -6.25
CA GLY A 245 -17.72 1.64 -5.16
C GLY A 245 -17.56 2.23 -3.76
N CYS A 246 -17.45 3.55 -3.60
CA CYS A 246 -17.47 4.22 -2.28
C CYS A 246 -18.91 4.26 -1.76
N ILE A 247 -19.41 3.10 -1.32
CA ILE A 247 -20.83 2.86 -1.05
C ILE A 247 -21.36 3.57 0.20
N SER A 248 -20.50 4.11 1.09
CA SER A 248 -20.91 4.86 2.28
C SER A 248 -20.81 6.38 2.12
N LEU A 249 -20.24 6.86 1.00
CA LEU A 249 -20.11 8.28 0.73
C LEU A 249 -21.50 8.89 0.49
N LYS A 250 -21.95 9.76 1.40
CA LYS A 250 -23.30 10.36 1.37
C LYS A 250 -23.32 11.73 0.70
N GLU A 251 -22.31 12.54 0.98
CA GLU A 251 -22.20 13.91 0.48
C GLU A 251 -20.78 14.20 0.04
N ILE A 252 -20.63 15.00 -1.00
CA ILE A 252 -19.32 15.46 -1.46
C ILE A 252 -19.44 16.85 -2.09
N VAL A 253 -18.45 17.70 -1.81
CA VAL A 253 -18.30 19.02 -2.40
C VAL A 253 -17.10 19.00 -3.33
N ILE A 254 -17.34 19.19 -4.62
CA ILE A 254 -16.27 19.26 -5.62
C ILE A 254 -15.62 20.65 -5.55
N PRO A 255 -14.28 20.74 -5.46
CA PRO A 255 -13.56 22.02 -5.42
C PRO A 255 -13.78 22.87 -6.69
N ASP A 256 -13.76 24.19 -6.52
CA ASP A 256 -13.89 25.16 -7.62
C ASP A 256 -12.77 25.13 -8.66
N THR A 257 -11.69 24.40 -8.36
CA THR A 257 -10.57 24.18 -9.28
C THR A 257 -10.82 23.06 -10.27
N VAL A 258 -11.82 22.18 -10.01
CA VAL A 258 -12.14 21.02 -10.85
C VAL A 258 -12.91 21.47 -12.10
N THR A 259 -12.45 21.01 -13.26
CA THR A 259 -13.07 21.29 -14.55
C THR A 259 -13.69 20.06 -15.21
N THR A 260 -13.24 18.86 -14.83
CA THR A 260 -13.72 17.60 -15.44
C THR A 260 -14.03 16.53 -14.39
N ILE A 261 -15.06 15.74 -14.65
CA ILE A 261 -15.39 14.51 -13.94
C ILE A 261 -15.32 13.39 -14.96
N ASP A 262 -14.33 12.50 -14.80
CA ASP A 262 -13.96 11.54 -15.82
C ASP A 262 -14.76 10.21 -15.72
N PHE A 263 -14.40 9.25 -16.57
CA PHE A 263 -15.08 7.98 -16.77
C PHE A 263 -15.29 7.23 -15.44
N ARG A 264 -16.58 6.95 -15.12
CA ARG A 264 -17.00 6.19 -13.93
C ARG A 264 -16.45 6.71 -12.60
N ALA A 265 -16.17 8.00 -12.50
CA ALA A 265 -15.52 8.60 -11.32
C ALA A 265 -16.27 8.34 -10.01
N PHE A 266 -17.61 8.27 -10.03
CA PHE A 266 -18.50 7.98 -8.91
C PHE A 266 -19.37 6.74 -9.15
N TRP A 267 -18.93 5.81 -10.01
CA TRP A 267 -19.69 4.62 -10.32
C TRP A 267 -19.95 3.81 -9.04
N ASP A 268 -21.22 3.33 -8.86
CA ASP A 268 -21.66 2.58 -7.69
C ASP A 268 -21.46 3.30 -6.33
N CYS A 269 -21.46 4.63 -6.28
CA CYS A 269 -21.60 5.38 -5.02
C CYS A 269 -23.07 5.33 -4.56
N THR A 270 -23.51 4.15 -4.11
CA THR A 270 -24.93 3.83 -3.90
C THR A 270 -25.61 4.58 -2.76
N SER A 271 -24.85 5.21 -1.85
CA SER A 271 -25.36 6.05 -0.75
C SER A 271 -25.26 7.55 -1.02
N LEU A 272 -24.72 7.96 -2.19
CA LEU A 272 -24.55 9.37 -2.51
C LEU A 272 -25.91 10.03 -2.69
N THR A 273 -26.21 10.98 -1.78
CA THR A 273 -27.50 11.71 -1.75
C THR A 273 -27.33 13.19 -2.07
N ARG A 274 -26.10 13.72 -1.97
CA ARG A 274 -25.83 15.13 -2.24
C ARG A 274 -24.46 15.32 -2.87
N ILE A 275 -24.42 16.05 -3.97
CA ILE A 275 -23.16 16.46 -4.60
C ILE A 275 -23.19 17.93 -4.97
N THR A 276 -22.18 18.70 -4.55
CA THR A 276 -22.01 20.09 -4.99
C THR A 276 -21.04 20.14 -6.14
N ILE A 277 -21.49 20.61 -7.30
CA ILE A 277 -20.69 20.71 -8.52
C ILE A 277 -20.54 22.18 -8.87
N PRO A 278 -19.31 22.73 -8.84
CA PRO A 278 -19.04 24.13 -9.09
C PRO A 278 -19.23 24.50 -10.58
N ALA A 279 -19.34 25.81 -10.84
CA ALA A 279 -19.47 26.34 -12.21
C ALA A 279 -18.23 26.09 -13.07
N SER A 280 -17.08 25.82 -12.45
CA SER A 280 -15.82 25.47 -13.15
C SER A 280 -15.89 24.16 -13.93
N VAL A 281 -16.78 23.23 -13.55
CA VAL A 281 -16.93 21.95 -14.24
C VAL A 281 -17.59 22.16 -15.60
N THR A 282 -16.85 21.81 -16.65
CA THR A 282 -17.29 21.97 -18.06
C THR A 282 -17.44 20.65 -18.80
N LYS A 283 -17.03 19.53 -18.14
CA LYS A 283 -17.14 18.18 -18.72
C LYS A 283 -17.46 17.17 -17.63
N ILE A 284 -18.46 16.34 -17.87
CA ILE A 284 -18.85 15.20 -17.05
C ILE A 284 -19.01 14.01 -17.98
N ASP A 285 -18.27 12.92 -17.72
CA ASP A 285 -18.44 11.68 -18.48
C ASP A 285 -19.86 11.12 -18.27
N SER A 286 -20.44 10.57 -19.33
CA SER A 286 -21.82 10.07 -19.30
C SER A 286 -22.03 8.91 -18.31
N THR A 287 -20.98 8.18 -17.95
CA THR A 287 -20.99 7.06 -17.03
C THR A 287 -20.52 7.41 -15.62
N ALA A 288 -20.15 8.69 -15.40
CA ALA A 288 -19.51 9.11 -14.14
C ALA A 288 -20.33 8.76 -12.89
N PHE A 289 -21.66 8.75 -12.97
CA PHE A 289 -22.59 8.50 -11.87
C PHE A 289 -23.45 7.25 -12.07
N ASP A 290 -23.06 6.33 -12.94
CA ASP A 290 -23.78 5.07 -13.12
C ASP A 290 -23.77 4.28 -11.81
N GLY A 291 -24.89 3.62 -11.48
CA GLY A 291 -25.08 2.92 -10.21
C GLY A 291 -25.40 3.82 -9.00
N CYS A 292 -25.25 5.15 -9.09
CA CYS A 292 -25.81 6.06 -8.11
C CYS A 292 -27.34 6.06 -8.18
N LYS A 293 -28.01 6.21 -7.02
CA LYS A 293 -29.50 6.24 -6.95
C LYS A 293 -30.02 7.61 -7.40
N LYS A 294 -30.33 7.75 -8.67
CA LYS A 294 -30.78 9.02 -9.28
C LYS A 294 -31.98 9.66 -8.56
N ASP A 295 -32.89 8.86 -8.08
CA ASP A 295 -34.09 9.29 -7.33
C ASP A 295 -33.77 9.91 -5.96
N LYS A 296 -32.56 9.69 -5.42
CA LYS A 296 -32.10 10.18 -4.11
C LYS A 296 -30.98 11.20 -4.21
N LEU A 297 -30.29 11.28 -5.34
CA LEU A 297 -29.13 12.15 -5.51
C LEU A 297 -29.56 13.56 -5.90
N VAL A 298 -29.31 14.51 -5.00
CA VAL A 298 -29.54 15.94 -5.24
C VAL A 298 -28.25 16.62 -5.66
N TRP A 299 -28.27 17.28 -6.81
CA TRP A 299 -27.18 18.10 -7.31
C TRP A 299 -27.31 19.54 -6.83
N VAL A 300 -26.27 20.07 -6.22
CA VAL A 300 -26.17 21.50 -5.88
C VAL A 300 -25.35 22.16 -6.98
N VAL A 301 -25.97 23.05 -7.76
CA VAL A 301 -25.36 23.60 -8.99
C VAL A 301 -25.47 25.11 -9.02
N THR A 302 -24.60 25.77 -9.78
CA THR A 302 -24.68 27.21 -10.05
C THR A 302 -25.65 27.44 -11.21
N PRO A 303 -26.54 28.45 -11.13
CA PRO A 303 -27.43 28.82 -12.23
C PRO A 303 -26.64 29.09 -13.54
N GLY A 304 -27.11 28.54 -14.66
CA GLY A 304 -26.48 28.69 -15.99
C GLY A 304 -25.23 27.82 -16.22
N SER A 305 -24.82 27.01 -15.24
CA SER A 305 -23.63 26.15 -15.35
C SER A 305 -23.83 24.93 -16.27
N TYR A 306 -22.71 24.35 -16.69
CA TYR A 306 -22.71 23.06 -17.39
C TYR A 306 -23.35 21.95 -16.52
N ALA A 307 -23.09 21.96 -15.23
CA ALA A 307 -23.62 20.97 -14.28
C ALA A 307 -25.16 21.05 -14.18
N GLU A 308 -25.75 22.26 -14.22
CA GLU A 308 -27.21 22.43 -14.29
C GLU A 308 -27.77 21.82 -15.59
N THR A 309 -27.14 22.12 -16.74
CA THR A 309 -27.53 21.59 -18.04
C THR A 309 -27.44 20.07 -18.08
N TYR A 310 -26.37 19.51 -17.53
CA TYR A 310 -26.18 18.07 -17.43
C TYR A 310 -27.25 17.42 -16.54
N ALA A 311 -27.51 17.99 -15.35
CA ALA A 311 -28.52 17.49 -14.42
C ALA A 311 -29.93 17.46 -15.08
N LYS A 312 -30.31 18.53 -15.76
CA LYS A 312 -31.59 18.62 -16.53
C LYS A 312 -31.66 17.53 -17.61
N LYS A 313 -30.62 17.41 -18.43
CA LYS A 313 -30.56 16.44 -19.55
C LYS A 313 -30.66 15.00 -19.08
N ASN A 314 -30.09 14.68 -17.91
CA ASN A 314 -30.01 13.32 -17.37
C ASN A 314 -31.05 13.04 -16.27
N TYR A 315 -32.02 13.96 -16.04
CA TYR A 315 -33.13 13.81 -15.09
C TYR A 315 -32.68 13.64 -13.63
N TYR A 316 -31.61 14.34 -13.22
CA TYR A 316 -31.23 14.45 -11.80
C TYR A 316 -32.02 15.55 -11.10
N HIS A 317 -32.36 15.33 -9.82
CA HIS A 317 -32.84 16.40 -8.96
C HIS A 317 -31.72 17.40 -8.70
N TYR A 318 -32.01 18.70 -8.81
CA TYR A 318 -31.03 19.73 -8.52
C TYR A 318 -31.63 20.91 -7.77
N VAL A 319 -30.77 21.61 -7.02
CA VAL A 319 -31.05 22.87 -6.36
C VAL A 319 -29.90 23.84 -6.63
N TYR A 320 -30.20 25.13 -6.50
CA TYR A 320 -29.14 26.12 -6.70
C TYR A 320 -28.29 26.28 -5.43
N ALA A 321 -26.99 26.51 -5.64
CA ALA A 321 -26.09 26.92 -4.56
C ALA A 321 -26.56 28.28 -4.03
N LYS A 322 -26.51 28.42 -2.69
CA LYS A 322 -26.85 29.66 -2.00
C LYS A 322 -25.70 30.64 -2.03
#